data_fe48d1978106d11462b844df8fea599d
#
_entry.id   fe48d1978106d11462b844df8fea599d
#
_cell.length_a   1.000
_cell.length_b   1.000
_cell.length_c   1.000
_cell.angle_alpha   90.00
_cell.angle_beta   90.00
_cell.angle_gamma   90.00
#
_symmetry.space_group_name_H-M   'P 1'
#
loop_
_entity.id
_entity.type
_entity.pdbx_description
1 polymer ?
#
loop_
_entity_poly.entity_id
_entity_poly.type
_entity_poly.pdbx_seq_one_letter_code
_entity_poly.pdbx_strand_id
1 'polypeptide(L)'
;SPHRIMSFAQPLGLGMSSEGEYVDIQVYDTYSSEESVRRLNEVMTDGLKVLSYRVLPEKAKGGMSVIKAADYMLWIEGRKKFPENASQLWNEFLQKPEILATKESKKGETTLDIKPHILDSRMEEDRLYLRVSTGSEINIKPDLVFRTFCAAFPESFPDPGNALRIHRIELYADDENGGFISLEDMGDEVAEGSLS
;
A
#
# COMPACT_ATOMS: atom_id res chain seq x y z
N SER A 1 -16.29 7.21 29.76
CA SER A 1 -16.49 7.86 28.47
C SER A 1 -16.23 6.83 27.37
N PRO A 2 -17.17 6.52 26.49
CA PRO A 2 -16.92 5.59 25.40
C PRO A 2 -15.90 6.24 24.46
N HIS A 3 -14.70 5.70 24.40
CA HIS A 3 -13.72 6.11 23.41
C HIS A 3 -14.22 5.62 22.04
N ARG A 4 -14.26 6.51 21.06
CA ARG A 4 -14.48 6.13 19.66
C ARG A 4 -13.33 5.23 19.24
N ILE A 5 -13.65 4.02 18.80
CA ILE A 5 -12.64 3.09 18.30
C ILE A 5 -12.47 3.38 16.83
N MET A 6 -11.31 3.91 16.48
CA MET A 6 -10.85 4.09 15.09
C MET A 6 -9.47 3.45 14.96
N SER A 7 -9.25 2.69 13.90
CA SER A 7 -8.00 2.04 13.63
C SER A 7 -7.66 2.13 12.15
N PHE A 8 -6.50 2.70 11.81
CA PHE A 8 -5.99 2.67 10.44
C PHE A 8 -5.39 1.30 10.14
N ALA A 9 -5.70 0.76 8.99
CA ALA A 9 -5.20 -0.54 8.58
C ALA A 9 -3.67 -0.53 8.42
N GLN A 10 -3.13 0.44 7.69
CA GLN A 10 -1.69 0.64 7.50
C GLN A 10 -1.42 2.15 7.36
N PRO A 11 -0.76 2.79 8.32
CA PRO A 11 -0.43 4.20 8.22
C PRO A 11 0.36 4.52 6.95
N LEU A 12 0.00 5.63 6.30
CA LEU A 12 0.72 6.12 5.12
C LEU A 12 2.00 6.82 5.56
N GLY A 13 3.11 6.54 4.86
CA GLY A 13 4.38 7.23 5.10
C GLY A 13 4.33 8.69 4.66
N LEU A 14 5.11 9.55 5.31
CA LEU A 14 5.23 10.95 4.92
C LEU A 14 5.73 11.08 3.47
N GLY A 15 5.10 11.96 2.70
CA GLY A 15 5.45 12.22 1.30
C GLY A 15 4.89 11.19 0.31
N MET A 16 4.09 10.24 0.77
CA MET A 16 3.33 9.33 -0.09
C MET A 16 1.92 9.85 -0.30
N SER A 17 1.36 9.58 -1.48
CA SER A 17 -0.08 9.69 -1.75
C SER A 17 -0.72 8.30 -1.79
N SER A 18 -2.04 8.25 -1.69
CA SER A 18 -2.76 6.97 -1.69
C SER A 18 -4.20 7.13 -2.14
N GLU A 19 -4.73 6.09 -2.76
CA GLU A 19 -6.16 5.84 -2.94
C GLU A 19 -6.60 4.53 -2.23
N GLY A 20 -5.64 3.81 -1.63
CA GLY A 20 -5.85 2.59 -0.85
C GLY A 20 -5.53 2.79 0.64
N GLU A 21 -6.28 3.66 1.33
CA GLU A 21 -6.23 3.81 2.78
C GLU A 21 -7.55 3.37 3.41
N TYR A 22 -7.43 2.59 4.48
CA TYR A 22 -8.58 2.04 5.19
C TYR A 22 -8.56 2.41 6.65
N VAL A 23 -9.72 2.76 7.18
CA VAL A 23 -9.93 3.02 8.59
C VAL A 23 -11.16 2.25 9.08
N ASP A 24 -10.97 1.43 10.10
CA ASP A 24 -12.06 0.76 10.79
C ASP A 24 -12.65 1.70 11.82
N ILE A 25 -13.95 1.82 11.83
CA ILE A 25 -14.69 2.66 12.78
C ILE A 25 -15.79 1.80 13.40
N GLN A 26 -15.83 1.73 14.72
CA GLN A 26 -16.95 1.10 15.40
C GLN A 26 -18.10 2.11 15.56
N VAL A 27 -19.26 1.72 15.04
CA VAL A 27 -20.49 2.51 15.12
C VAL A 27 -21.61 1.70 15.77
N TYR A 28 -22.60 2.35 16.36
CA TYR A 28 -23.80 1.70 16.92
C TYR A 28 -24.87 1.50 15.86
N ASP A 29 -24.88 2.38 14.88
CA ASP A 29 -25.84 2.44 13.79
C ASP A 29 -25.16 3.06 12.58
N THR A 30 -25.64 2.78 11.39
CA THR A 30 -25.06 3.30 10.15
C THR A 30 -26.16 3.77 9.20
N TYR A 31 -25.80 4.65 8.30
CA TYR A 31 -26.60 4.99 7.11
C TYR A 31 -26.28 4.05 5.96
N SER A 32 -26.98 4.19 4.82
CA SER A 32 -26.53 3.54 3.59
C SER A 32 -25.08 3.90 3.27
N SER A 33 -24.38 3.05 2.53
CA SER A 33 -22.99 3.31 2.13
C SER A 33 -22.83 4.65 1.42
N GLU A 34 -23.75 4.98 0.50
CA GLU A 34 -23.76 6.24 -0.24
C GLU A 34 -23.93 7.45 0.69
N GLU A 35 -24.91 7.42 1.59
CA GLU A 35 -25.18 8.51 2.53
C GLU A 35 -24.02 8.67 3.53
N SER A 36 -23.39 7.56 3.96
CA SER A 36 -22.22 7.58 4.83
C SER A 36 -21.03 8.26 4.16
N VAL A 37 -20.74 7.91 2.90
CA VAL A 37 -19.68 8.55 2.10
C VAL A 37 -19.95 10.04 1.95
N ARG A 38 -21.18 10.43 1.60
CA ARG A 38 -21.58 11.84 1.44
C ARG A 38 -21.34 12.64 2.74
N ARG A 39 -21.86 12.16 3.87
CA ARG A 39 -21.73 12.83 5.18
C ARG A 39 -20.29 12.92 5.67
N LEU A 40 -19.52 11.87 5.49
CA LEU A 40 -18.10 11.88 5.86
C LEU A 40 -17.34 12.92 5.04
N ASN A 41 -17.60 13.00 3.72
CA ASN A 41 -16.93 13.98 2.86
C ASN A 41 -17.31 15.44 3.16
N GLU A 42 -18.47 15.70 3.76
CA GLU A 42 -18.86 17.06 4.19
C GLU A 42 -17.97 17.63 5.32
N VAL A 43 -17.32 16.74 6.07
CA VAL A 43 -16.47 17.12 7.21
C VAL A 43 -14.98 16.81 6.99
N MET A 44 -14.62 16.25 5.83
CA MET A 44 -13.22 16.02 5.48
C MET A 44 -12.49 17.33 5.19
N THR A 45 -11.20 17.34 5.49
CA THR A 45 -10.31 18.45 5.13
C THR A 45 -9.81 18.30 3.71
N ASP A 46 -9.33 19.40 3.11
CA ASP A 46 -8.71 19.38 1.80
C ASP A 46 -7.58 18.34 1.72
N GLY A 47 -7.55 17.59 0.62
CA GLY A 47 -6.58 16.51 0.40
C GLY A 47 -6.99 15.14 0.92
N LEU A 48 -8.10 15.03 1.67
CA LEU A 48 -8.68 13.76 2.09
C LEU A 48 -10.08 13.57 1.50
N LYS A 49 -10.33 12.39 0.97
CA LYS A 49 -11.64 12.02 0.42
C LYS A 49 -11.99 10.60 0.80
N VAL A 50 -13.20 10.40 1.33
CA VAL A 50 -13.80 9.08 1.52
C VAL A 50 -14.30 8.60 0.17
N LEU A 51 -13.78 7.46 -0.30
CA LEU A 51 -14.13 6.87 -1.59
C LEU A 51 -15.27 5.87 -1.44
N SER A 52 -15.28 5.11 -0.35
CA SER A 52 -16.29 4.08 -0.08
C SER A 52 -16.55 3.92 1.42
N TYR A 53 -17.64 3.28 1.74
CA TYR A 53 -18.03 2.87 3.08
C TYR A 53 -18.61 1.46 3.01
N ARG A 54 -18.02 0.53 3.76
CA ARG A 54 -18.43 -0.87 3.80
C ARG A 54 -18.72 -1.27 5.24
N VAL A 55 -19.66 -2.18 5.42
CA VAL A 55 -19.95 -2.77 6.72
C VAL A 55 -19.27 -4.13 6.79
N LEU A 56 -18.39 -4.28 7.77
CA LEU A 56 -17.71 -5.55 8.02
C LEU A 56 -18.60 -6.50 8.80
N PRO A 57 -18.47 -7.82 8.62
CA PRO A 57 -19.13 -8.81 9.46
C PRO A 57 -18.81 -8.59 10.96
N GLU A 58 -19.76 -8.87 11.86
CA GLU A 58 -19.65 -8.58 13.30
C GLU A 58 -18.36 -9.13 13.96
N LYS A 59 -17.81 -10.23 13.44
CA LYS A 59 -16.59 -10.88 13.96
C LYS A 59 -15.37 -10.66 13.07
N ALA A 60 -15.45 -9.72 12.14
CA ALA A 60 -14.30 -9.40 11.27
C ALA A 60 -13.11 -8.93 12.10
N LYS A 61 -11.93 -9.37 11.72
CA LYS A 61 -10.69 -8.82 12.27
C LYS A 61 -10.44 -7.44 11.67
N GLY A 62 -9.93 -6.51 12.46
CA GLY A 62 -9.57 -5.19 11.97
C GLY A 62 -8.49 -5.23 10.89
N GLY A 63 -8.54 -4.27 9.96
CA GLY A 63 -7.68 -4.18 8.79
C GLY A 63 -6.18 -4.29 9.13
N MET A 64 -5.72 -3.63 10.20
CA MET A 64 -4.32 -3.70 10.65
C MET A 64 -3.82 -5.15 10.90
N SER A 65 -4.70 -6.06 11.32
CA SER A 65 -4.34 -7.43 11.66
C SER A 65 -4.40 -8.41 10.49
N VAL A 66 -5.06 -8.02 9.39
CA VAL A 66 -5.29 -8.91 8.24
C VAL A 66 -4.43 -8.57 7.02
N ILE A 67 -3.83 -7.40 6.97
CA ILE A 67 -3.00 -6.96 5.84
C ILE A 67 -1.82 -7.91 5.62
N LYS A 68 -1.61 -8.30 4.35
CA LYS A 68 -0.52 -9.15 3.89
C LYS A 68 0.26 -8.56 2.71
N ALA A 69 -0.38 -7.75 1.89
CA ALA A 69 0.25 -7.14 0.72
C ALA A 69 -0.25 -5.72 0.46
N ALA A 70 0.54 -4.96 -0.28
CA ALA A 70 0.15 -3.63 -0.76
C ALA A 70 0.70 -3.38 -2.16
N ASP A 71 -0.08 -2.68 -2.96
CA ASP A 71 0.28 -2.23 -4.30
C ASP A 71 0.72 -0.77 -4.29
N TYR A 72 1.78 -0.51 -5.03
CA TYR A 72 2.35 0.81 -5.16
C TYR A 72 2.71 1.14 -6.61
N MET A 73 2.65 2.42 -6.94
CA MET A 73 3.24 3.00 -8.13
C MET A 73 4.38 3.94 -7.70
N LEU A 74 5.55 3.78 -8.29
CA LEU A 74 6.75 4.57 -8.00
C LEU A 74 7.25 5.27 -9.27
N TRP A 75 7.70 6.52 -9.13
CA TRP A 75 8.35 7.27 -10.20
C TRP A 75 9.31 8.32 -9.64
N ILE A 76 10.18 8.87 -10.49
CA ILE A 76 11.09 9.96 -10.12
C ILE A 76 10.51 11.28 -10.66
N GLU A 77 10.22 12.22 -9.76
CA GLU A 77 9.71 13.54 -10.15
C GLU A 77 10.74 14.31 -10.99
N GLY A 78 10.25 15.05 -11.97
CA GLY A 78 11.11 15.83 -12.88
C GLY A 78 11.80 14.99 -13.97
N ARG A 79 11.70 13.67 -13.90
CA ARG A 79 12.21 12.75 -14.91
C ARG A 79 11.06 12.27 -15.79
N LYS A 80 11.18 12.54 -17.10
CA LYS A 80 10.10 12.18 -18.04
C LYS A 80 10.02 10.67 -18.30
N LYS A 81 11.17 10.00 -18.34
CA LYS A 81 11.26 8.57 -18.64
C LYS A 81 12.44 7.93 -17.92
N PHE A 82 12.30 6.67 -17.58
CA PHE A 82 13.43 5.81 -17.24
C PHE A 82 14.26 5.50 -18.52
N PRO A 83 15.47 4.95 -18.39
CA PRO A 83 16.23 4.45 -19.53
C PRO A 83 15.41 3.47 -20.36
N GLU A 84 15.63 3.43 -21.68
CA GLU A 84 14.89 2.51 -22.59
C GLU A 84 15.01 1.03 -22.19
N ASN A 85 16.11 0.67 -21.56
CA ASN A 85 16.37 -0.68 -21.06
C ASN A 85 15.90 -0.91 -19.61
N ALA A 86 15.11 -0.01 -19.03
CA ALA A 86 14.65 -0.10 -17.63
C ALA A 86 13.98 -1.45 -17.30
N SER A 87 13.07 -1.91 -18.15
CA SER A 87 12.40 -3.20 -17.98
C SER A 87 13.37 -4.37 -18.03
N GLN A 88 14.39 -4.31 -18.91
CA GLN A 88 15.43 -5.35 -18.96
C GLN A 88 16.25 -5.39 -17.68
N LEU A 89 16.69 -4.22 -17.18
CA LEU A 89 17.47 -4.12 -15.94
C LEU A 89 16.64 -4.56 -14.72
N TRP A 90 15.34 -4.25 -14.71
CA TRP A 90 14.44 -4.71 -13.65
C TRP A 90 14.30 -6.24 -13.66
N ASN A 91 14.12 -6.85 -14.85
CA ASN A 91 14.08 -8.30 -14.99
C ASN A 91 15.40 -8.97 -14.56
N GLU A 92 16.55 -8.38 -14.93
CA GLU A 92 17.86 -8.84 -14.47
C GLU A 92 17.99 -8.76 -12.95
N PHE A 93 17.53 -7.67 -12.35
CA PHE A 93 17.49 -7.50 -10.89
C PHE A 93 16.69 -8.61 -10.20
N LEU A 94 15.50 -8.95 -10.73
CA LEU A 94 14.65 -10.01 -10.20
C LEU A 94 15.21 -11.43 -10.41
N GLN A 95 16.09 -11.63 -11.38
CA GLN A 95 16.72 -12.93 -11.62
C GLN A 95 17.86 -13.26 -10.64
N LYS A 96 18.33 -12.29 -9.86
CA LYS A 96 19.34 -12.56 -8.82
C LYS A 96 18.85 -13.66 -7.87
N PRO A 97 19.73 -14.56 -7.38
CA PRO A 97 19.33 -15.60 -6.44
C PRO A 97 18.73 -15.03 -5.16
N GLU A 98 19.27 -13.91 -4.68
CA GLU A 98 18.79 -13.13 -3.54
C GLU A 98 18.88 -11.63 -3.84
N ILE A 99 18.07 -10.83 -3.19
CA ILE A 99 18.09 -9.37 -3.27
C ILE A 99 18.25 -8.82 -1.85
N LEU A 100 19.50 -8.59 -1.48
CA LEU A 100 19.82 -8.09 -0.14
C LEU A 100 19.62 -6.59 -0.06
N ALA A 101 18.75 -6.16 0.85
CA ALA A 101 18.52 -4.76 1.16
C ALA A 101 18.93 -4.47 2.62
N THR A 102 19.64 -3.37 2.83
CA THR A 102 20.04 -2.92 4.16
C THR A 102 19.06 -1.88 4.66
N LYS A 103 18.52 -2.13 5.85
CA LYS A 103 17.62 -1.23 6.56
C LYS A 103 18.33 -0.68 7.79
N GLU A 104 18.45 0.63 7.86
CA GLU A 104 18.91 1.31 9.05
C GLU A 104 17.79 1.41 10.10
N SER A 105 18.12 1.13 11.34
CA SER A 105 17.21 1.30 12.46
C SER A 105 17.97 1.89 13.67
N LYS A 106 17.25 2.36 14.68
CA LYS A 106 17.86 2.82 15.95
C LYS A 106 18.69 1.73 16.65
N LYS A 107 18.53 0.47 16.28
CA LYS A 107 19.26 -0.69 16.83
C LYS A 107 20.45 -1.12 15.97
N GLY A 108 20.74 -0.40 14.87
CA GLY A 108 21.79 -0.70 13.90
C GLY A 108 21.24 -1.08 12.52
N GLU A 109 22.15 -1.50 11.66
CA GLU A 109 21.83 -1.97 10.31
C GLU A 109 21.37 -3.43 10.35
N THR A 110 20.37 -3.73 9.54
CA THR A 110 19.87 -5.10 9.34
C THR A 110 19.75 -5.36 7.86
N THR A 111 20.37 -6.45 7.39
CA THR A 111 20.26 -6.90 6.01
C THR A 111 19.18 -7.96 5.92
N LEU A 112 18.31 -7.82 4.92
CA LEU A 112 17.17 -8.69 4.65
C LEU A 112 17.15 -9.04 3.17
N ASP A 113 16.91 -10.32 2.83
CA ASP A 113 16.55 -10.69 1.46
C ASP A 113 15.10 -10.29 1.21
N ILE A 114 14.94 -9.29 0.33
CA ILE A 114 13.62 -8.76 -0.03
C ILE A 114 13.00 -9.47 -1.24
N LYS A 115 13.75 -10.34 -1.92
CA LYS A 115 13.26 -11.03 -3.13
C LYS A 115 11.96 -11.81 -2.91
N PRO A 116 11.81 -12.64 -1.84
CA PRO A 116 10.58 -13.39 -1.59
C PRO A 116 9.37 -12.49 -1.30
N HIS A 117 9.62 -11.22 -1.03
CA HIS A 117 8.61 -10.24 -0.62
C HIS A 117 8.23 -9.24 -1.74
N ILE A 118 8.85 -9.38 -2.92
CA ILE A 118 8.41 -8.75 -4.15
C ILE A 118 7.43 -9.71 -4.81
N LEU A 119 6.14 -9.54 -4.51
CA LEU A 119 5.09 -10.50 -4.88
C LEU A 119 4.67 -10.38 -6.33
N ASP A 120 4.67 -9.16 -6.85
CA ASP A 120 4.44 -8.83 -8.26
C ASP A 120 5.11 -7.51 -8.58
N SER A 121 5.53 -7.32 -9.83
CA SER A 121 6.11 -6.05 -10.25
C SER A 121 6.17 -5.90 -11.76
N ARG A 122 6.12 -4.64 -12.22
CA ARG A 122 6.17 -4.28 -13.63
C ARG A 122 6.84 -2.92 -13.80
N MET A 123 7.94 -2.88 -14.55
CA MET A 123 8.63 -1.65 -14.92
C MET A 123 8.16 -1.23 -16.32
N GLU A 124 7.48 -0.10 -16.42
CA GLU A 124 6.96 0.45 -17.66
C GLU A 124 7.37 1.92 -17.82
N GLU A 125 7.96 2.27 -18.95
CA GLU A 125 8.38 3.63 -19.30
C GLU A 125 9.08 4.40 -18.16
N ASP A 126 8.32 5.20 -17.41
CA ASP A 126 8.77 6.04 -16.31
C ASP A 126 8.21 5.63 -14.94
N ARG A 127 7.59 4.43 -14.83
CA ARG A 127 6.90 3.97 -13.64
C ARG A 127 7.27 2.54 -13.28
N LEU A 128 7.36 2.29 -11.98
CA LEU A 128 7.45 0.95 -11.42
C LEU A 128 6.16 0.65 -10.65
N TYR A 129 5.38 -0.30 -11.14
CA TYR A 129 4.36 -0.95 -10.34
C TYR A 129 5.00 -2.02 -9.46
N LEU A 130 4.57 -2.11 -8.21
CA LEU A 130 5.17 -2.98 -7.21
C LEU A 130 4.13 -3.49 -6.22
N ARG A 131 3.96 -4.81 -6.11
CA ARG A 131 3.26 -5.46 -5.00
C ARG A 131 4.26 -6.04 -4.03
N VAL A 132 4.20 -5.67 -2.77
CA VAL A 132 5.12 -6.14 -1.73
C VAL A 132 4.37 -6.68 -0.52
N SER A 133 5.03 -7.61 0.19
CA SER A 133 4.56 -8.05 1.51
C SER A 133 4.54 -6.88 2.48
N THR A 134 3.41 -6.67 3.15
CA THR A 134 3.24 -5.67 4.20
C THR A 134 2.35 -6.21 5.31
N GLY A 135 2.51 -5.71 6.52
CA GLY A 135 1.73 -6.14 7.67
C GLY A 135 2.56 -6.22 8.94
N SER A 136 2.03 -6.89 9.96
CA SER A 136 2.66 -6.98 11.28
C SER A 136 3.89 -7.91 11.32
N GLU A 137 3.91 -8.96 10.51
CA GLU A 137 5.00 -9.95 10.47
C GLU A 137 6.18 -9.44 9.66
N ILE A 138 5.88 -8.90 8.49
CA ILE A 138 6.87 -8.31 7.60
C ILE A 138 6.29 -7.08 6.92
N ASN A 139 7.11 -6.05 6.78
CA ASN A 139 6.73 -4.81 6.13
C ASN A 139 7.87 -4.33 5.24
N ILE A 140 7.77 -4.61 3.95
CA ILE A 140 8.72 -4.15 2.93
C ILE A 140 8.26 -2.79 2.43
N LYS A 141 9.11 -1.80 2.64
CA LYS A 141 8.84 -0.46 2.12
C LYS A 141 9.16 -0.39 0.63
N PRO A 142 8.28 0.20 -0.19
CA PRO A 142 8.51 0.30 -1.63
C PRO A 142 9.74 1.13 -2.01
N ASP A 143 10.08 2.17 -1.22
CA ASP A 143 11.30 2.95 -1.40
C ASP A 143 12.57 2.11 -1.20
N LEU A 144 12.58 1.19 -0.24
CA LEU A 144 13.69 0.29 -0.01
C LEU A 144 13.95 -0.59 -1.24
N VAL A 145 12.91 -1.17 -1.82
CA VAL A 145 13.03 -2.00 -3.04
C VAL A 145 13.62 -1.18 -4.19
N PHE A 146 13.06 0.02 -4.44
CA PHE A 146 13.49 0.85 -5.55
C PHE A 146 14.91 1.37 -5.38
N ARG A 147 15.31 1.80 -4.18
CA ARG A 147 16.69 2.22 -3.90
C ARG A 147 17.68 1.08 -4.02
N THR A 148 17.31 -0.13 -3.61
CA THR A 148 18.14 -1.34 -3.79
C THR A 148 18.34 -1.64 -5.27
N PHE A 149 17.31 -1.47 -6.08
CA PHE A 149 17.42 -1.56 -7.54
C PHE A 149 18.35 -0.48 -8.12
N CYS A 150 18.17 0.79 -7.74
CA CYS A 150 19.04 1.86 -8.19
C CYS A 150 20.51 1.61 -7.81
N ALA A 151 20.77 1.11 -6.61
CA ALA A 151 22.11 0.77 -6.15
C ALA A 151 22.75 -0.39 -6.95
N ALA A 152 21.94 -1.29 -7.51
CA ALA A 152 22.43 -2.36 -8.37
C ALA A 152 22.84 -1.88 -9.78
N PHE A 153 22.29 -0.74 -10.24
CA PHE A 153 22.54 -0.16 -11.57
C PHE A 153 22.77 1.36 -11.49
N PRO A 154 23.81 1.81 -10.76
CA PRO A 154 23.98 3.22 -10.41
C PRO A 154 24.20 4.16 -11.61
N GLU A 155 24.75 3.64 -12.72
CA GLU A 155 24.97 4.43 -13.94
C GLU A 155 23.64 4.71 -14.68
N SER A 156 22.71 3.75 -14.65
CA SER A 156 21.39 3.86 -15.30
C SER A 156 20.35 4.48 -14.40
N PHE A 157 20.40 4.15 -13.11
CA PHE A 157 19.48 4.60 -12.08
C PHE A 157 20.26 5.18 -10.88
N PRO A 158 20.66 6.45 -10.92
CA PRO A 158 21.27 7.09 -9.75
C PRO A 158 20.26 7.15 -8.59
N ASP A 159 20.76 7.25 -7.36
CA ASP A 159 19.88 7.40 -6.19
C ASP A 159 18.90 8.58 -6.42
N PRO A 160 17.58 8.34 -6.36
CA PRO A 160 16.58 9.35 -6.61
C PRO A 160 16.56 10.47 -5.53
N GLY A 161 17.21 10.26 -4.37
CA GLY A 161 17.15 11.21 -3.27
C GLY A 161 15.70 11.50 -2.87
N ASN A 162 15.33 12.79 -2.79
CA ASN A 162 13.99 13.23 -2.46
C ASN A 162 13.04 13.32 -3.68
N ALA A 163 13.53 13.00 -4.89
CA ALA A 163 12.71 13.04 -6.10
C ALA A 163 11.82 11.81 -6.30
N LEU A 164 12.04 10.75 -5.52
CA LEU A 164 11.17 9.57 -5.54
C LEU A 164 9.77 9.93 -5.07
N ARG A 165 8.77 9.58 -5.88
CA ARG A 165 7.34 9.66 -5.56
C ARG A 165 6.77 8.26 -5.46
N ILE A 166 5.90 8.07 -4.49
CA ILE A 166 5.28 6.78 -4.19
C ILE A 166 3.79 7.03 -3.98
N HIS A 167 2.99 6.27 -4.69
CA HIS A 167 1.54 6.24 -4.55
C HIS A 167 1.09 4.84 -4.17
N ARG A 168 0.37 4.69 -3.06
CA ARG A 168 -0.24 3.42 -2.67
C ARG A 168 -1.59 3.28 -3.37
N ILE A 169 -1.73 2.20 -4.12
CA ILE A 169 -2.93 1.90 -4.89
C ILE A 169 -3.92 1.13 -4.03
N GLU A 170 -3.46 0.05 -3.36
CA GLU A 170 -4.36 -0.86 -2.65
C GLU A 170 -3.66 -1.59 -1.49
N LEU A 171 -4.46 -2.05 -0.54
CA LEU A 171 -4.08 -2.96 0.55
C LEU A 171 -4.86 -4.27 0.43
N TYR A 172 -4.18 -5.38 0.69
CA TYR A 172 -4.74 -6.71 0.54
C TYR A 172 -4.61 -7.54 1.81
N ALA A 173 -5.62 -8.38 2.05
CA ALA A 173 -5.57 -9.50 2.97
C ALA A 173 -5.41 -10.81 2.19
N ASP A 174 -5.10 -11.91 2.91
CA ASP A 174 -5.19 -13.25 2.32
C ASP A 174 -6.66 -13.60 2.03
N ASP A 175 -6.90 -14.20 0.89
CA ASP A 175 -8.19 -14.83 0.60
C ASP A 175 -8.21 -16.30 1.06
N GLU A 176 -9.40 -16.94 1.03
CA GLU A 176 -9.58 -18.32 1.44
C GLU A 176 -8.92 -19.35 0.49
N ASN A 177 -8.46 -18.91 -0.70
CA ASN A 177 -7.90 -19.76 -1.74
C ASN A 177 -6.37 -19.62 -1.85
N GLY A 178 -5.74 -18.88 -0.94
CA GLY A 178 -4.29 -18.61 -0.95
C GLY A 178 -3.86 -17.50 -1.91
N GLY A 179 -4.81 -16.68 -2.37
CA GLY A 179 -4.59 -15.45 -3.11
C GLY A 179 -4.75 -14.21 -2.23
N PHE A 180 -5.05 -13.08 -2.85
CA PHE A 180 -5.27 -11.80 -2.18
C PHE A 180 -6.67 -11.27 -2.47
N ILE A 181 -7.31 -10.71 -1.44
CA ILE A 181 -8.54 -9.93 -1.53
C ILE A 181 -8.27 -8.50 -1.12
N SER A 182 -8.80 -7.53 -1.89
CA SER A 182 -8.75 -6.11 -1.50
C SER A 182 -9.46 -5.90 -0.17
N LEU A 183 -8.96 -5.00 0.67
CA LEU A 183 -9.68 -4.63 1.89
C LEU A 183 -11.04 -4.00 1.59
N GLU A 184 -11.21 -3.38 0.42
CA GLU A 184 -12.50 -2.89 -0.08
C GLU A 184 -13.54 -4.01 -0.17
N ASP A 185 -13.13 -5.18 -0.64
CA ASP A 185 -14.01 -6.32 -0.90
C ASP A 185 -14.28 -7.20 0.33
N MET A 186 -13.71 -6.86 1.49
CA MET A 186 -13.94 -7.58 2.74
C MET A 186 -15.25 -7.21 3.43
N GLY A 187 -15.88 -6.11 3.04
CA GLY A 187 -17.13 -5.61 3.61
C GLY A 187 -18.22 -5.45 2.55
N ASP A 188 -19.44 -5.33 3.02
CA ASP A 188 -20.63 -5.21 2.19
C ASP A 188 -21.12 -3.76 2.07
N GLU A 189 -21.66 -3.40 0.90
CA GLU A 189 -22.43 -2.18 0.74
C GLU A 189 -23.78 -2.30 1.45
N VAL A 190 -24.18 -1.22 2.11
CA VAL A 190 -25.49 -1.09 2.73
C VAL A 190 -26.38 -0.26 1.83
N ALA A 191 -27.46 -0.86 1.33
CA ALA A 191 -28.46 -0.16 0.51
C ALA A 191 -29.37 0.74 1.38
N GLU A 192 -29.98 1.73 0.74
CA GLU A 192 -30.98 2.57 1.40
C GLU A 192 -32.19 1.71 1.82
N GLY A 193 -32.59 1.82 3.10
CA GLY A 193 -33.74 1.06 3.65
C GLY A 193 -33.44 -0.36 4.11
N SER A 194 -32.20 -0.83 4.08
CA SER A 194 -31.83 -2.17 4.57
C SER A 194 -31.56 -2.23 6.09
N LEU A 195 -31.64 -1.10 6.76
CA LEU A 195 -31.44 -0.99 8.21
C LEU A 195 -32.82 -0.87 8.89
N SER A 196 -33.34 -1.97 9.36
CA SER A 196 -34.53 -2.05 10.23
C SER A 196 -34.17 -2.59 11.60
#